data_3028e6d64bf1e9756576d9458a41e545
#
_entry.id   3028e6d64bf1e9756576d9458a41e545
#
_cell.length_a   1.000
_cell.length_b   1.000
_cell.length_c   1.000
_cell.angle_alpha   90.00
_cell.angle_beta   90.00
_cell.angle_gamma   90.00
#
_symmetry.space_group_name_H-M   'P 1'
#
loop_
_entity.id
_entity.type
_entity.pdbx_description
1 polymer ?
#
loop_
_entity_poly.entity_id
_entity_poly.type
_entity_poly.pdbx_seq_one_letter_code
_entity_poly.pdbx_strand_id
1 'polypeptide(L)'
;MKRILGAAAAGVAAVALLPLPVASAQTGDATVSVLHAVPGLTVDVYANGEELIPDFEPGTLTDPQSLPAGTYDLAVFADGDDPDRAEPAIEARGVEVPAGANATVAAHLDEQGNPTLTPFVNDVSATAPGEARLVVRHTAAAPAATCVPTVTCSSAVSPTRTRSSATSRRAPTRPT
;
A
#
# COMPACT_ATOMS: atom_id res chain seq x y z
N MET A 1 35.40 13.28 -78.02
CA MET A 1 35.79 12.55 -76.85
C MET A 1 35.61 13.49 -75.63
N LYS A 2 34.49 13.45 -74.92
CA LYS A 2 34.29 14.23 -73.70
C LYS A 2 33.81 13.25 -72.60
N ARG A 3 34.66 13.08 -71.61
CA ARG A 3 34.37 12.25 -70.41
C ARG A 3 33.62 13.11 -69.41
N ILE A 4 32.44 12.64 -68.96
CA ILE A 4 31.65 13.28 -67.87
C ILE A 4 31.90 12.44 -66.61
N LEU A 5 32.56 13.04 -65.60
CA LEU A 5 32.67 12.49 -64.27
C LEU A 5 31.38 12.77 -63.52
N GLY A 6 30.69 11.71 -63.08
CA GLY A 6 29.59 11.79 -62.16
C GLY A 6 30.12 11.74 -60.73
N ALA A 7 29.80 12.76 -59.92
CA ALA A 7 30.05 12.80 -58.47
C ALA A 7 28.89 12.16 -57.74
N ALA A 8 29.13 11.07 -57.02
CA ALA A 8 28.19 10.45 -56.11
C ALA A 8 28.28 11.12 -54.73
N ALA A 9 27.24 11.82 -54.32
CA ALA A 9 27.13 12.37 -52.97
C ALA A 9 26.58 11.27 -52.02
N ALA A 10 27.43 10.79 -51.12
CA ALA A 10 27.02 9.91 -50.04
C ALA A 10 26.41 10.73 -48.89
N GLY A 11 25.10 10.64 -48.73
CA GLY A 11 24.40 11.26 -47.60
C GLY A 11 24.56 10.39 -46.33
N VAL A 12 25.24 10.91 -45.33
CA VAL A 12 25.30 10.32 -43.98
C VAL A 12 24.08 10.73 -43.21
N ALA A 13 23.14 9.81 -43.00
CA ALA A 13 22.01 10.00 -42.12
C ALA A 13 22.47 9.90 -40.64
N ALA A 14 22.54 11.01 -39.94
CA ALA A 14 22.80 11.04 -38.51
C ALA A 14 21.53 10.58 -37.78
N VAL A 15 21.54 9.39 -37.23
CA VAL A 15 20.50 8.91 -36.31
C VAL A 15 20.73 9.58 -34.96
N ALA A 16 19.90 10.57 -34.60
CA ALA A 16 19.89 11.18 -33.29
C ALA A 16 19.31 10.17 -32.29
N LEU A 17 20.17 9.56 -31.47
CA LEU A 17 19.72 8.82 -30.29
C LEU A 17 19.17 9.84 -29.27
N LEU A 18 17.84 9.89 -29.13
CA LEU A 18 17.18 10.59 -28.04
C LEU A 18 17.43 9.80 -26.74
N PRO A 19 17.93 10.44 -25.68
CA PRO A 19 18.04 9.78 -24.38
C PRO A 19 16.64 9.42 -23.90
N LEU A 20 16.39 8.12 -23.68
CA LEU A 20 15.19 7.66 -23.00
C LEU A 20 15.26 8.15 -21.55
N PRO A 21 14.15 8.68 -20.99
CA PRO A 21 14.12 9.02 -19.58
C PRO A 21 14.34 7.74 -18.79
N VAL A 22 15.47 7.62 -18.12
CA VAL A 22 15.66 6.62 -17.07
C VAL A 22 14.71 7.02 -15.95
N ALA A 23 13.65 6.24 -15.76
CA ALA A 23 12.85 6.33 -14.56
C ALA A 23 13.79 6.08 -13.38
N SER A 24 14.08 7.14 -12.61
CA SER A 24 14.80 7.00 -11.36
C SER A 24 13.93 6.15 -10.45
N ALA A 25 14.33 4.90 -10.20
CA ALA A 25 13.78 4.12 -9.13
C ALA A 25 13.97 4.96 -7.85
N GLN A 26 12.86 5.36 -7.23
CA GLN A 26 12.92 6.04 -5.95
C GLN A 26 13.49 5.03 -4.95
N THR A 27 14.73 5.24 -4.55
CA THR A 27 15.41 4.44 -3.53
C THR A 27 15.07 5.03 -2.17
N GLY A 28 14.30 4.32 -1.41
CA GLY A 28 13.95 4.69 -0.03
C GLY A 28 13.02 3.62 0.53
N ASP A 29 13.23 3.26 1.79
CA ASP A 29 12.37 2.30 2.46
C ASP A 29 11.02 2.94 2.79
N ALA A 30 9.97 2.14 2.74
CA ALA A 30 8.67 2.48 3.29
C ALA A 30 8.60 2.03 4.75
N THR A 31 7.75 2.66 5.53
CA THR A 31 7.38 2.22 6.87
C THR A 31 6.03 1.52 6.78
N VAL A 32 6.00 0.22 7.07
CA VAL A 32 4.81 -0.62 6.92
C VAL A 32 4.44 -1.28 8.24
N SER A 33 3.16 -1.20 8.61
CA SER A 33 2.58 -2.01 9.68
C SER A 33 1.52 -2.94 9.09
N VAL A 34 1.38 -4.14 9.67
CA VAL A 34 0.39 -5.13 9.25
C VAL A 34 -0.63 -5.32 10.36
N LEU A 35 -1.92 -5.24 10.02
CA LEU A 35 -3.05 -5.47 10.92
C LEU A 35 -3.72 -6.79 10.56
N HIS A 36 -3.83 -7.70 11.52
CA HIS A 36 -4.64 -8.91 11.39
C HIS A 36 -6.04 -8.70 11.95
N ALA A 37 -6.99 -8.37 11.09
CA ALA A 37 -8.38 -8.11 11.46
C ALA A 37 -9.36 -9.23 11.04
N VAL A 38 -8.85 -10.40 10.64
CA VAL A 38 -9.66 -11.61 10.43
C VAL A 38 -9.73 -12.39 11.75
N PRO A 39 -10.91 -12.66 12.31
CA PRO A 39 -11.02 -13.36 13.58
C PRO A 39 -10.81 -14.87 13.45
N GLY A 40 -10.30 -15.48 14.51
CA GLY A 40 -10.39 -16.92 14.75
C GLY A 40 -9.28 -17.79 14.17
N LEU A 41 -8.26 -17.23 13.52
CA LEU A 41 -7.16 -17.99 12.95
C LEU A 41 -5.82 -17.27 13.14
N THR A 42 -4.84 -17.95 13.74
CA THR A 42 -3.43 -17.50 13.71
C THR A 42 -2.87 -17.83 12.33
N VAL A 43 -2.05 -16.96 11.78
CA VAL A 43 -1.56 -17.07 10.41
C VAL A 43 -0.08 -16.74 10.30
N ASP A 44 0.56 -17.23 9.23
CA ASP A 44 1.88 -16.85 8.80
C ASP A 44 1.80 -16.00 7.55
N VAL A 45 2.52 -14.88 7.53
CA VAL A 45 2.52 -13.93 6.41
C VAL A 45 3.83 -14.03 5.64
N TYR A 46 3.72 -14.26 4.35
CA TYR A 46 4.84 -14.37 3.41
C TYR A 46 4.85 -13.18 2.44
N ALA A 47 6.04 -12.71 2.13
CA ALA A 47 6.28 -11.70 1.10
C ALA A 47 7.31 -12.24 0.10
N ASN A 48 6.95 -12.30 -1.19
CA ASN A 48 7.80 -12.86 -2.24
C ASN A 48 8.30 -14.28 -1.96
N GLY A 49 7.51 -15.08 -1.23
CA GLY A 49 7.86 -16.46 -0.84
C GLY A 49 8.77 -16.56 0.39
N GLU A 50 9.13 -15.46 1.03
CA GLU A 50 9.87 -15.43 2.29
C GLU A 50 8.92 -15.13 3.45
N GLU A 51 9.07 -15.86 4.56
CA GLU A 51 8.26 -15.65 5.75
C GLU A 51 8.62 -14.31 6.42
N LEU A 52 7.62 -13.44 6.52
CA LEU A 52 7.77 -12.09 7.05
C LEU A 52 7.29 -12.00 8.50
N ILE A 53 6.16 -12.63 8.83
CA ILE A 53 5.54 -12.57 10.14
C ILE A 53 5.01 -13.98 10.47
N PRO A 54 5.69 -14.72 11.36
CA PRO A 54 5.18 -15.99 11.89
C PRO A 54 4.15 -15.75 13.01
N ASP A 55 3.32 -16.74 13.29
CA ASP A 55 2.42 -16.82 14.46
C ASP A 55 1.58 -15.54 14.66
N PHE A 56 1.09 -14.93 13.59
CA PHE A 56 0.39 -13.66 13.65
C PHE A 56 -1.04 -13.83 14.18
N GLU A 57 -1.27 -13.38 15.42
CA GLU A 57 -2.55 -13.56 16.12
C GLU A 57 -3.62 -12.55 15.66
N PRO A 58 -4.91 -12.93 15.63
CA PRO A 58 -6.03 -12.05 15.35
C PRO A 58 -6.08 -10.84 16.30
N GLY A 59 -6.39 -9.68 15.75
CA GLY A 59 -6.49 -8.41 16.50
C GLY A 59 -5.15 -7.73 16.74
N THR A 60 -4.06 -8.26 16.21
CA THR A 60 -2.71 -7.72 16.39
C THR A 60 -2.35 -6.74 15.27
N LEU A 61 -1.67 -5.67 15.64
CA LEU A 61 -0.99 -4.72 14.73
C LEU A 61 0.51 -4.82 15.00
N THR A 62 1.30 -5.04 13.95
CA THR A 62 2.76 -5.06 14.09
C THR A 62 3.32 -3.68 14.41
N ASP A 63 4.49 -3.65 15.05
CA ASP A 63 5.32 -2.46 15.05
C ASP A 63 5.64 -2.04 13.61
N PRO A 64 5.85 -0.73 13.35
CA PRO A 64 6.26 -0.26 12.05
C PRO A 64 7.61 -0.85 11.63
N GLN A 65 7.64 -1.48 10.45
CA GLN A 65 8.83 -2.11 9.89
C GLN A 65 9.31 -1.33 8.67
N SER A 66 10.63 -1.30 8.47
CA SER A 66 11.23 -0.75 7.26
C SER A 66 11.18 -1.81 6.16
N LEU A 67 10.54 -1.47 5.04
CA LEU A 67 10.41 -2.36 3.89
C LEU A 67 10.95 -1.64 2.65
N PRO A 68 11.87 -2.24 1.87
CA PRO A 68 12.33 -1.63 0.63
C PRO A 68 11.18 -1.29 -0.30
N ALA A 69 11.29 -0.15 -1.01
CA ALA A 69 10.30 0.20 -2.02
C ALA A 69 10.32 -0.84 -3.15
N GLY A 70 9.16 -1.27 -3.60
CA GLY A 70 9.06 -2.28 -4.64
C GLY A 70 7.66 -2.86 -4.79
N THR A 71 7.59 -3.96 -5.52
CA THR A 71 6.36 -4.72 -5.71
C THR A 71 6.48 -6.05 -4.97
N TYR A 72 5.46 -6.40 -4.22
CA TYR A 72 5.42 -7.58 -3.37
C TYR A 72 4.26 -8.49 -3.73
N ASP A 73 4.53 -9.78 -3.79
CA ASP A 73 3.51 -10.82 -3.78
C ASP A 73 3.35 -11.30 -2.34
N LEU A 74 2.17 -11.06 -1.78
CA LEU A 74 1.84 -11.39 -0.40
C LEU A 74 0.98 -12.65 -0.37
N ALA A 75 1.32 -13.58 0.52
CA ALA A 75 0.52 -14.77 0.79
C ALA A 75 0.35 -14.96 2.30
N VAL A 76 -0.82 -15.39 2.72
CA VAL A 76 -1.15 -15.65 4.12
C VAL A 76 -1.62 -17.10 4.24
N PHE A 77 -0.95 -17.87 5.08
CA PHE A 77 -1.27 -19.26 5.36
C PHE A 77 -1.78 -19.42 6.80
N ALA A 78 -2.51 -20.50 7.08
CA ALA A 78 -2.81 -20.84 8.46
C ALA A 78 -1.53 -21.28 9.18
N ASP A 79 -1.41 -20.93 10.45
CA ASP A 79 -0.29 -21.34 11.29
C ASP A 79 -0.03 -22.85 11.20
N GLY A 80 1.24 -23.20 10.90
CA GLY A 80 1.71 -24.58 10.72
C GLY A 80 1.46 -25.20 9.34
N ASP A 81 0.87 -24.46 8.40
CA ASP A 81 0.76 -24.91 7.00
C ASP A 81 2.10 -24.83 6.28
N ASP A 82 2.33 -25.79 5.38
CA ASP A 82 3.52 -25.81 4.51
C ASP A 82 3.21 -24.98 3.23
N PRO A 83 3.85 -23.82 3.03
CA PRO A 83 3.56 -22.93 1.88
C PRO A 83 3.82 -23.57 0.51
N ASP A 84 4.65 -24.65 0.47
CA ASP A 84 4.91 -25.37 -0.77
C ASP A 84 3.79 -26.38 -1.13
N ARG A 85 2.84 -26.62 -0.23
CA ARG A 85 1.80 -27.66 -0.36
C ARG A 85 0.40 -27.18 -0.08
N ALA A 86 0.26 -26.16 0.75
CA ALA A 86 -1.03 -25.57 1.12
C ALA A 86 -1.43 -24.45 0.14
N GLU A 87 -2.72 -24.24 0.00
CA GLU A 87 -3.23 -23.05 -0.67
C GLU A 87 -3.30 -21.88 0.34
N PRO A 88 -2.84 -20.67 -0.02
CA PRO A 88 -2.92 -19.53 0.87
C PRO A 88 -4.39 -19.15 1.14
N ALA A 89 -4.68 -18.82 2.39
CA ALA A 89 -5.99 -18.29 2.77
C ALA A 89 -6.25 -16.90 2.14
N ILE A 90 -5.19 -16.15 1.91
CA ILE A 90 -5.21 -14.87 1.17
C ILE A 90 -3.99 -14.80 0.27
N GLU A 91 -4.20 -14.39 -0.99
CA GLU A 91 -3.13 -14.09 -1.92
C GLU A 91 -3.36 -12.69 -2.53
N ALA A 92 -2.32 -11.84 -2.48
CA ALA A 92 -2.33 -10.52 -3.11
C ALA A 92 -1.05 -10.32 -3.89
N ARG A 93 -1.15 -10.32 -5.21
CA ARG A 93 0.00 -10.17 -6.11
C ARG A 93 0.18 -8.73 -6.58
N GLY A 94 1.43 -8.34 -6.78
CA GLY A 94 1.76 -7.04 -7.35
C GLY A 94 1.43 -5.87 -6.44
N VAL A 95 1.51 -6.04 -5.12
CA VAL A 95 1.25 -4.97 -4.15
C VAL A 95 2.40 -3.97 -4.20
N GLU A 96 2.10 -2.75 -4.66
CA GLU A 96 3.11 -1.68 -4.75
C GLU A 96 3.36 -1.03 -3.39
N VAL A 97 4.63 -0.97 -2.99
CA VAL A 97 5.13 -0.26 -1.82
C VAL A 97 5.97 0.92 -2.30
N PRO A 98 5.40 2.15 -2.33
CA PRO A 98 6.13 3.33 -2.80
C PRO A 98 7.26 3.72 -1.84
N ALA A 99 8.36 4.24 -2.39
CA ALA A 99 9.48 4.74 -1.60
C ALA A 99 9.05 5.84 -0.61
N GLY A 100 9.52 5.75 0.63
CA GLY A 100 9.22 6.69 1.70
C GLY A 100 7.74 6.70 2.14
N ALA A 101 6.92 5.77 1.66
CA ALA A 101 5.53 5.66 2.09
C ALA A 101 5.44 5.23 3.57
N ASN A 102 4.40 5.73 4.26
CA ASN A 102 3.93 5.12 5.49
C ASN A 102 2.62 4.41 5.18
N ALA A 103 2.55 3.12 5.43
CA ALA A 103 1.40 2.30 5.07
C ALA A 103 0.98 1.35 6.19
N THR A 104 -0.30 1.01 6.20
CA THR A 104 -0.85 -0.10 6.98
C THR A 104 -1.50 -1.09 6.02
N VAL A 105 -1.07 -2.33 6.03
CA VAL A 105 -1.72 -3.42 5.31
C VAL A 105 -2.65 -4.13 6.28
N ALA A 106 -3.94 -4.19 5.96
CA ALA A 106 -4.92 -4.87 6.81
C ALA A 106 -5.42 -6.15 6.13
N ALA A 107 -5.25 -7.28 6.82
CA ALA A 107 -5.97 -8.51 6.52
C ALA A 107 -7.34 -8.42 7.19
N HIS A 108 -8.42 -8.46 6.41
CA HIS A 108 -9.79 -8.34 6.92
C HIS A 108 -10.77 -9.13 6.06
N LEU A 109 -12.04 -9.18 6.47
CA LEU A 109 -13.09 -9.75 5.64
C LEU A 109 -13.72 -8.69 4.75
N ASP A 110 -13.97 -9.02 3.48
CA ASP A 110 -14.77 -8.19 2.58
C ASP A 110 -16.26 -8.20 2.95
N GLU A 111 -17.11 -7.50 2.21
CA GLU A 111 -18.57 -7.47 2.43
C GLU A 111 -19.24 -8.85 2.30
N GLN A 112 -18.62 -9.76 1.56
CA GLN A 112 -19.09 -11.13 1.33
C GLN A 112 -18.56 -12.11 2.38
N GLY A 113 -17.68 -11.63 3.28
CA GLY A 113 -17.04 -12.43 4.33
C GLY A 113 -15.80 -13.18 3.86
N ASN A 114 -15.26 -12.87 2.68
CA ASN A 114 -14.01 -13.48 2.21
C ASN A 114 -12.79 -12.75 2.80
N PRO A 115 -11.75 -13.48 3.18
CA PRO A 115 -10.50 -12.88 3.62
C PRO A 115 -9.83 -12.09 2.47
N THR A 116 -9.35 -10.90 2.77
CA THR A 116 -8.68 -10.03 1.80
C THR A 116 -7.60 -9.17 2.45
N LEU A 117 -6.66 -8.67 1.64
CA LEU A 117 -5.63 -7.71 2.05
C LEU A 117 -5.90 -6.34 1.42
N THR A 118 -5.91 -5.29 2.24
CA THR A 118 -6.06 -3.91 1.76
C THR A 118 -4.90 -3.04 2.25
N PRO A 119 -4.07 -2.50 1.34
CA PRO A 119 -3.04 -1.54 1.69
C PRO A 119 -3.65 -0.14 1.87
N PHE A 120 -3.31 0.52 2.96
CA PHE A 120 -3.69 1.88 3.27
C PHE A 120 -2.43 2.74 3.40
N VAL A 121 -2.23 3.68 2.51
CA VAL A 121 -1.19 4.70 2.67
C VAL A 121 -1.64 5.71 3.72
N ASN A 122 -0.79 5.95 4.73
CA ASN A 122 -1.04 6.88 5.80
C ASN A 122 -0.52 8.27 5.41
N ASP A 123 -1.32 9.29 5.65
CA ASP A 123 -0.87 10.67 5.50
C ASP A 123 -0.21 11.12 6.81
N VAL A 124 1.10 11.17 6.80
CA VAL A 124 1.95 11.59 7.95
C VAL A 124 2.41 13.03 7.84
N SER A 125 1.87 13.83 6.91
CA SER A 125 2.21 15.24 6.78
C SER A 125 1.83 16.00 8.06
N ALA A 126 2.59 17.07 8.36
CA ALA A 126 2.32 17.90 9.53
C ALA A 126 0.93 18.52 9.48
N THR A 127 0.27 18.60 10.63
CA THR A 127 -0.98 19.33 10.81
C THR A 127 -0.70 20.76 11.28
N ALA A 128 -1.68 21.65 11.13
CA ALA A 128 -1.55 22.99 11.66
C ALA A 128 -1.45 22.99 13.21
N PRO A 129 -0.84 24.03 13.82
CA PRO A 129 -0.73 24.12 15.27
C PRO A 129 -2.10 24.00 15.97
N GLY A 130 -2.19 23.08 16.92
CA GLY A 130 -3.44 22.81 17.66
C GLY A 130 -4.44 21.90 16.93
N GLU A 131 -4.09 21.39 15.77
CA GLU A 131 -4.89 20.41 15.03
C GLU A 131 -4.29 19.01 15.11
N ALA A 132 -5.14 18.00 15.00
CA ALA A 132 -4.76 16.59 14.90
C ALA A 132 -5.47 15.95 13.70
N ARG A 133 -4.80 15.01 13.05
CA ARG A 133 -5.40 14.18 12.00
C ARG A 133 -5.84 12.85 12.60
N LEU A 134 -7.12 12.55 12.46
CA LEU A 134 -7.69 11.26 12.80
C LEU A 134 -8.12 10.56 11.51
N VAL A 135 -7.64 9.33 11.32
CA VAL A 135 -8.06 8.47 10.21
C VAL A 135 -8.83 7.29 10.79
N VAL A 136 -10.07 7.12 10.39
CA VAL A 136 -10.91 5.97 10.76
C VAL A 136 -11.14 5.12 9.52
N ARG A 137 -10.91 3.81 9.65
CA ARG A 137 -11.12 2.84 8.59
C ARG A 137 -12.10 1.77 9.06
N HIS A 138 -13.13 1.55 8.27
CA HIS A 138 -14.09 0.47 8.50
C HIS A 138 -13.71 -0.70 7.60
N THR A 139 -13.20 -1.76 8.20
CA THR A 139 -12.70 -2.98 7.53
C THR A 139 -13.47 -4.23 7.95
N ALA A 140 -14.65 -4.08 8.57
CA ALA A 140 -15.49 -5.21 8.93
C ALA A 140 -16.39 -5.64 7.77
N ALA A 141 -16.73 -6.93 7.71
CA ALA A 141 -17.77 -7.48 6.84
C ALA A 141 -19.16 -7.03 7.31
N ALA A 142 -19.43 -5.73 7.23
CA ALA A 142 -20.66 -5.10 7.72
C ALA A 142 -21.04 -3.91 6.83
N PRO A 143 -22.33 -3.50 6.80
CA PRO A 143 -22.76 -2.33 6.05
C PRO A 143 -22.02 -1.06 6.45
N ALA A 144 -21.99 -0.08 5.53
CA ALA A 144 -21.36 1.21 5.74
C ALA A 144 -21.74 1.82 7.08
N ALA A 145 -20.73 2.20 7.88
CA ALA A 145 -20.95 2.85 9.17
C ALA A 145 -21.02 4.38 8.99
N THR A 146 -21.97 5.01 9.68
CA THR A 146 -22.09 6.46 9.75
C THR A 146 -21.41 6.98 11.02
N CYS A 147 -20.43 7.85 10.88
CA CYS A 147 -19.82 8.54 12.01
C CYS A 147 -20.68 9.74 12.42
N VAL A 148 -21.03 9.84 13.71
CA VAL A 148 -21.88 10.93 14.24
C VAL A 148 -21.06 12.10 14.79
N PRO A 149 -21.59 13.28 14.94
CA PRO A 149 -21.34 14.52 14.19
C PRO A 149 -20.32 15.48 14.79
N THR A 150 -19.33 15.04 15.54
CA THR A 150 -18.24 15.94 16.00
C THR A 150 -16.94 15.72 15.22
N VAL A 151 -16.94 14.71 14.37
CA VAL A 151 -15.82 14.33 13.53
C VAL A 151 -16.37 14.14 12.12
N THR A 152 -15.83 14.83 11.15
CA THR A 152 -16.19 14.59 9.75
C THR A 152 -15.62 13.22 9.36
N CYS A 153 -16.45 12.20 9.39
CA CYS A 153 -16.10 10.88 8.88
C CYS A 153 -16.65 10.76 7.47
N SER A 154 -15.82 10.32 6.54
CA SER A 154 -16.25 9.84 5.26
C SER A 154 -16.31 8.33 5.33
N SER A 155 -17.49 7.75 5.32
CA SER A 155 -17.67 6.32 5.17
C SER A 155 -17.86 6.03 3.70
N ALA A 156 -17.05 5.18 3.15
CA ALA A 156 -17.34 4.51 1.91
C ALA A 156 -16.95 3.06 2.06
N VAL A 157 -17.95 2.23 2.13
CA VAL A 157 -17.81 0.83 1.84
C VAL A 157 -17.72 0.75 0.33
N SER A 158 -16.51 0.64 -0.16
CA SER A 158 -16.25 0.22 -1.53
C SER A 158 -15.13 -0.79 -1.44
N PRO A 159 -15.19 -1.90 -2.15
CA PRO A 159 -14.15 -2.92 -2.10
C PRO A 159 -12.78 -2.40 -2.55
N THR A 160 -12.69 -1.13 -2.88
CA THR A 160 -11.45 -0.48 -3.27
C THR A 160 -11.56 1.00 -2.94
N ARG A 161 -11.02 1.45 -1.83
CA ARG A 161 -10.88 2.83 -1.35
C ARG A 161 -11.94 3.29 -0.35
N THR A 162 -11.50 3.59 0.88
CA THR A 162 -11.84 4.91 1.39
C THR A 162 -10.95 5.32 2.55
N ARG A 163 -10.31 6.41 2.33
CA ARG A 163 -9.61 7.20 3.34
C ARG A 163 -10.54 8.31 3.78
N SER A 164 -10.82 8.42 5.08
CA SER A 164 -11.32 9.64 5.65
C SER A 164 -10.35 10.17 6.67
N SER A 165 -9.86 11.34 6.42
CA SER A 165 -9.09 12.11 7.38
C SER A 165 -9.99 13.19 7.96
N ALA A 166 -10.19 13.19 9.27
CA ALA A 166 -10.82 14.28 9.98
C ALA A 166 -9.75 15.04 10.75
N THR A 167 -9.71 16.34 10.57
CA THR A 167 -8.89 17.24 11.39
C THR A 167 -9.75 17.69 12.55
N SER A 168 -9.42 17.25 13.78
CA SER A 168 -10.11 17.68 15.00
C SER A 168 -9.44 18.95 15.55
N ARG A 169 -10.20 20.02 15.68
CA ARG A 169 -9.77 21.23 16.40
C ARG A 169 -9.95 21.02 17.88
N ARG A 170 -8.91 21.19 18.66
CA ARG A 170 -8.96 21.16 20.12
C ARG A 170 -9.77 22.37 20.61
N ALA A 171 -10.81 22.12 21.37
CA ALA A 171 -11.56 23.18 22.03
C ALA A 171 -10.64 23.95 23.01
N PRO A 172 -10.74 25.29 23.07
CA PRO A 172 -9.97 26.08 24.02
C PRO A 172 -10.40 25.73 25.45
N THR A 173 -9.44 25.39 26.31
CA THR A 173 -9.63 25.26 27.74
C THR A 173 -10.01 26.61 28.33
N ARG A 174 -11.17 26.71 28.95
CA ARG A 174 -11.56 27.87 29.75
C ARG A 174 -10.62 27.99 30.96
N PRO A 175 -10.03 29.14 31.25
CA PRO A 175 -9.37 29.38 32.52
C PRO A 175 -10.44 29.53 33.60
N THR A 176 -10.23 28.87 34.75
CA THR A 176 -10.92 29.11 36.00
C THR A 176 -10.40 30.39 36.66
#